data_bbe63e4604d219611b9a51a4429f416b
#
_entry.id   bbe63e4604d219611b9a51a4429f416b
#
_cell.length_a   1.000
_cell.length_b   1.000
_cell.length_c   1.000
_cell.angle_alpha   90.00
_cell.angle_beta   90.00
_cell.angle_gamma   90.00
#
_symmetry.space_group_name_H-M   'P 1'
#
loop_
_entity.id
_entity.type
_entity.pdbx_description
1 polymer ?
#
loop_
_entity_poly.entity_id
_entity_poly.type
_entity_poly.pdbx_seq_one_letter_code
_entity_poly.pdbx_strand_id
1 'polypeptide(L)'
;MLEIKNLYFRYSRRSPMVLDGVDLELRPGEIGIVLGKNGSGKTTLFKTIIGIHKPEIGTLNFDGTDLLKLSRRQRAEITAYVPQRIQFGAMTVYDTVLSGRISRFGLNPGKHDRFAVEQILDDMRLNDLASRNVEKLSGGEQQKVAIARALAQEPRVLIFDEPTGNLDLANEQLILSEARRLAAEKMISILISLHDLNQALALGDRFFFMKEGRIRYAGGSEMVIESVIREIFDADVRMIDADGSRIIVPVQNGAHGD
;
A
#
# COMPACT_ATOMS: atom_id res chain seq x y z
N MET A 1 -4.19 3.64 15.56
CA MET A 1 -3.03 2.77 15.33
C MET A 1 -3.51 1.44 14.77
N LEU A 2 -2.93 0.98 13.67
CA LEU A 2 -3.14 -0.37 13.13
C LEU A 2 -2.22 -1.34 13.88
N GLU A 3 -2.78 -2.42 14.43
CA GLU A 3 -2.07 -3.43 15.18
C GLU A 3 -2.46 -4.82 14.69
N ILE A 4 -1.46 -5.60 14.30
CA ILE A 4 -1.60 -7.00 13.86
C ILE A 4 -0.75 -7.85 14.80
N LYS A 5 -1.32 -8.93 15.36
CA LYS A 5 -0.60 -9.86 16.24
C LYS A 5 -0.86 -11.30 15.86
N ASN A 6 0.22 -12.07 15.73
CA ASN A 6 0.21 -13.51 15.49
C ASN A 6 -0.71 -13.91 14.34
N LEU A 7 -0.61 -13.21 13.18
CA LEU A 7 -1.51 -13.43 12.05
C LEU A 7 -1.05 -14.62 11.21
N TYR A 8 -1.92 -15.61 11.08
CA TYR A 8 -1.68 -16.82 10.29
C TYR A 8 -2.72 -16.98 9.21
N PHE A 9 -2.26 -17.29 7.99
CA PHE A 9 -3.15 -17.53 6.86
C PHE A 9 -2.56 -18.52 5.86
N ARG A 10 -3.42 -19.38 5.29
CA ARG A 10 -3.16 -20.21 4.12
C ARG A 10 -4.41 -20.28 3.24
N TYR A 11 -4.21 -20.52 1.97
CA TYR A 11 -5.31 -20.57 0.99
C TYR A 11 -6.19 -21.81 1.13
N SER A 12 -5.65 -22.91 1.61
CA SER A 12 -6.38 -24.14 1.88
C SER A 12 -5.74 -24.93 3.03
N ARG A 13 -6.49 -25.83 3.67
CA ARG A 13 -5.97 -26.66 4.78
C ARG A 13 -4.75 -27.52 4.40
N ARG A 14 -4.56 -27.78 3.10
CA ARG A 14 -3.44 -28.60 2.59
C ARG A 14 -2.28 -27.77 2.04
N SER A 15 -2.47 -26.44 1.87
CA SER A 15 -1.39 -25.57 1.41
C SER A 15 -0.49 -25.13 2.57
N PRO A 16 0.78 -24.80 2.29
CA PRO A 16 1.67 -24.22 3.30
C PRO A 16 1.11 -22.89 3.82
N MET A 17 1.59 -22.47 4.99
CA MET A 17 1.30 -21.13 5.51
C MET A 17 1.88 -20.08 4.57
N VAL A 18 1.09 -19.07 4.28
CA VAL A 18 1.48 -17.90 3.47
C VAL A 18 1.73 -16.69 4.38
N LEU A 19 0.98 -16.59 5.49
CA LEU A 19 1.30 -15.72 6.62
C LEU A 19 1.52 -16.63 7.82
N ASP A 20 2.65 -16.46 8.50
CA ASP A 20 3.11 -17.37 9.53
C ASP A 20 3.58 -16.59 10.77
N GLY A 21 2.61 -16.16 11.60
CA GLY A 21 2.86 -15.37 12.80
C GLY A 21 3.31 -13.95 12.49
N VAL A 22 2.56 -13.23 11.64
CA VAL A 22 2.89 -11.84 11.29
C VAL A 22 2.46 -10.90 12.39
N ASP A 23 3.42 -10.09 12.88
CA ASP A 23 3.22 -8.97 13.78
C ASP A 23 3.55 -7.65 13.09
N LEU A 24 2.69 -6.63 13.22
CA LEU A 24 2.88 -5.32 12.62
C LEU A 24 2.16 -4.25 13.43
N GLU A 25 2.81 -3.11 13.64
CA GLU A 25 2.21 -1.93 14.24
C GLU A 25 2.52 -0.70 13.39
N LEU A 26 1.48 0.11 13.09
CA LEU A 26 1.59 1.34 12.32
C LEU A 26 0.73 2.42 12.95
N ARG A 27 1.34 3.58 13.23
CA ARG A 27 0.65 4.72 13.85
C ARG A 27 -0.12 5.55 12.82
N PRO A 28 -1.13 6.33 13.24
CA PRO A 28 -1.75 7.32 12.37
C PRO A 28 -0.71 8.30 11.81
N GLY A 29 -0.80 8.58 10.51
CA GLY A 29 0.13 9.47 9.82
C GLY A 29 1.50 8.87 9.48
N GLU A 30 1.78 7.63 9.87
CA GLU A 30 3.00 6.93 9.48
C GLU A 30 2.86 6.22 8.12
N ILE A 31 3.97 6.19 7.37
CA ILE A 31 4.13 5.38 6.17
C ILE A 31 4.97 4.15 6.51
N GLY A 32 4.31 3.00 6.53
CA GLY A 32 4.96 1.70 6.71
C GLY A 32 5.29 1.07 5.35
N ILE A 33 6.56 0.74 5.14
CA ILE A 33 7.02 0.08 3.92
C ILE A 33 7.16 -1.42 4.17
N VAL A 34 6.46 -2.23 3.38
CA VAL A 34 6.59 -3.69 3.41
C VAL A 34 7.53 -4.13 2.29
N LEU A 35 8.71 -4.60 2.68
CA LEU A 35 9.79 -5.04 1.79
C LEU A 35 9.93 -6.56 1.81
N GLY A 36 10.27 -7.16 0.68
CA GLY A 36 10.53 -8.59 0.57
C GLY A 36 10.40 -9.08 -0.85
N LYS A 37 10.97 -10.27 -1.13
CA LYS A 37 10.90 -10.90 -2.45
C LYS A 37 9.48 -11.16 -2.91
N ASN A 38 9.32 -11.40 -4.21
CA ASN A 38 8.06 -11.91 -4.77
C ASN A 38 7.71 -13.25 -4.10
N GLY A 39 6.43 -13.40 -3.73
CA GLY A 39 5.97 -14.58 -3.00
C GLY A 39 6.23 -14.58 -1.49
N SER A 40 6.82 -13.53 -0.91
CA SER A 40 7.03 -13.45 0.55
C SER A 40 5.74 -13.30 1.37
N GLY A 41 4.59 -12.97 0.73
CA GLY A 41 3.29 -12.85 1.39
C GLY A 41 2.74 -11.43 1.48
N LYS A 42 3.41 -10.38 0.93
CA LYS A 42 3.00 -8.97 1.01
C LYS A 42 1.54 -8.74 0.58
N THR A 43 1.20 -9.12 -0.66
CA THR A 43 -0.16 -8.98 -1.19
C THR A 43 -1.19 -9.77 -0.37
N THR A 44 -0.81 -10.94 0.15
CA THR A 44 -1.68 -11.76 1.03
C THR A 44 -1.93 -11.06 2.35
N LEU A 45 -0.91 -10.45 2.96
CA LEU A 45 -1.05 -9.61 4.16
C LEU A 45 -2.03 -8.45 3.89
N PHE A 46 -1.83 -7.71 2.82
CA PHE A 46 -2.71 -6.59 2.44
C PHE A 46 -4.15 -7.03 2.23
N LYS A 47 -4.38 -8.12 1.49
CA LYS A 47 -5.71 -8.69 1.28
C LYS A 47 -6.36 -9.21 2.56
N THR A 48 -5.57 -9.63 3.55
CA THR A 48 -6.07 -10.02 4.86
C THR A 48 -6.48 -8.78 5.67
N ILE A 49 -5.70 -7.71 5.65
CA ILE A 49 -6.03 -6.45 6.34
C ILE A 49 -7.36 -5.89 5.82
N ILE A 50 -7.58 -5.86 4.50
CA ILE A 50 -8.83 -5.33 3.92
C ILE A 50 -10.00 -6.33 3.95
N GLY A 51 -9.78 -7.56 4.45
CA GLY A 51 -10.83 -8.57 4.66
C GLY A 51 -11.24 -9.37 3.42
N ILE A 52 -10.42 -9.39 2.37
CA ILE A 52 -10.57 -10.33 1.25
C ILE A 52 -10.25 -11.75 1.73
N HIS A 53 -9.19 -11.89 2.52
CA HIS A 53 -8.80 -13.14 3.15
C HIS A 53 -9.16 -13.13 4.64
N LYS A 54 -9.65 -14.26 5.14
CA LYS A 54 -9.92 -14.47 6.56
C LYS A 54 -8.75 -15.26 7.18
N PRO A 55 -8.03 -14.70 8.16
CA PRO A 55 -6.95 -15.42 8.82
C PRO A 55 -7.48 -16.59 9.63
N GLU A 56 -6.63 -17.61 9.86
CA GLU A 56 -6.95 -18.73 10.73
C GLU A 56 -6.79 -18.39 12.21
N ILE A 57 -5.75 -17.63 12.53
CA ILE A 57 -5.38 -17.22 13.88
C ILE A 57 -4.87 -15.76 13.81
N GLY A 58 -4.91 -15.08 14.93
CA GLY A 58 -4.36 -13.76 15.12
C GLY A 58 -5.40 -12.69 15.37
N THR A 59 -4.93 -11.49 15.62
CA THR A 59 -5.76 -10.30 15.84
C THR A 59 -5.38 -9.22 14.83
N LEU A 60 -6.37 -8.43 14.48
CA LEU A 60 -6.23 -7.31 13.57
C LEU A 60 -7.07 -6.15 14.10
N ASN A 61 -6.44 -5.17 14.72
CA ASN A 61 -7.10 -4.06 15.39
C ASN A 61 -6.74 -2.72 14.75
N PHE A 62 -7.71 -1.82 14.73
CA PHE A 62 -7.48 -0.41 14.43
C PHE A 62 -8.15 0.46 15.50
N ASP A 63 -7.34 1.23 16.24
CA ASP A 63 -7.78 2.07 17.37
C ASP A 63 -8.74 1.33 18.33
N GLY A 64 -8.38 0.10 18.72
CA GLY A 64 -9.18 -0.74 19.63
C GLY A 64 -10.36 -1.48 18.96
N THR A 65 -10.64 -1.21 17.68
CA THR A 65 -11.68 -1.91 16.92
C THR A 65 -11.11 -3.17 16.28
N ASP A 66 -11.68 -4.33 16.60
CA ASP A 66 -11.32 -5.61 15.98
C ASP A 66 -11.87 -5.68 14.54
N LEU A 67 -10.98 -5.49 13.56
CA LEU A 67 -11.36 -5.50 12.14
C LEU A 67 -11.85 -6.87 11.68
N LEU A 68 -11.48 -7.95 12.33
CA LEU A 68 -11.91 -9.31 11.94
C LEU A 68 -13.41 -9.56 12.22
N LYS A 69 -14.00 -8.81 13.16
CA LYS A 69 -15.42 -8.87 13.49
C LYS A 69 -16.30 -7.97 12.64
N LEU A 70 -15.71 -7.04 11.90
CA LEU A 70 -16.45 -6.11 11.05
C LEU A 70 -16.97 -6.80 9.79
N SER A 71 -18.15 -6.38 9.34
CA SER A 71 -18.64 -6.69 7.99
C SER A 71 -17.72 -6.04 6.94
N ARG A 72 -17.75 -6.54 5.69
CA ARG A 72 -16.97 -5.97 4.60
C ARG A 72 -17.23 -4.47 4.41
N ARG A 73 -18.49 -4.04 4.54
CA ARG A 73 -18.88 -2.63 4.43
C ARG A 73 -18.24 -1.78 5.53
N GLN A 74 -18.37 -2.19 6.80
CA GLN A 74 -17.76 -1.47 7.93
C GLN A 74 -16.24 -1.41 7.82
N ARG A 75 -15.60 -2.50 7.37
CA ARG A 75 -14.15 -2.52 7.16
C ARG A 75 -13.73 -1.56 6.03
N ALA A 76 -14.50 -1.48 4.95
CA ALA A 76 -14.25 -0.54 3.86
C ALA A 76 -14.39 0.94 4.26
N GLU A 77 -15.01 1.26 5.40
CA GLU A 77 -15.04 2.61 5.98
C GLU A 77 -13.73 2.95 6.74
N ILE A 78 -12.92 1.94 7.07
CA ILE A 78 -11.64 2.11 7.77
C ILE A 78 -10.46 1.92 6.83
N THR A 79 -10.53 0.92 5.94
CA THR A 79 -9.40 0.50 5.09
C THR A 79 -9.73 0.68 3.61
N ALA A 80 -8.80 1.24 2.85
CA ALA A 80 -8.88 1.25 1.38
C ALA A 80 -7.62 0.64 0.76
N TYR A 81 -7.76 0.16 -0.48
CA TYR A 81 -6.71 -0.60 -1.15
C TYR A 81 -6.57 -0.18 -2.60
N VAL A 82 -5.34 0.10 -2.97
CA VAL A 82 -4.92 0.36 -4.36
C VAL A 82 -4.08 -0.84 -4.81
N PRO A 83 -4.62 -1.71 -5.68
CA PRO A 83 -3.92 -2.90 -6.14
C PRO A 83 -2.83 -2.57 -7.16
N GLN A 84 -1.86 -3.46 -7.31
CA GLN A 84 -0.81 -3.39 -8.32
C GLN A 84 -1.35 -3.31 -9.75
N ARG A 85 -2.40 -4.08 -10.05
CA ARG A 85 -3.09 -4.04 -11.35
C ARG A 85 -4.49 -3.50 -11.16
N ILE A 86 -4.76 -2.42 -11.88
CA ILE A 86 -6.04 -1.73 -11.79
C ILE A 86 -6.88 -2.10 -13.01
N GLN A 87 -8.13 -2.48 -12.76
CA GLN A 87 -9.14 -2.69 -13.78
C GLN A 87 -10.35 -1.85 -13.41
N PHE A 88 -10.73 -0.93 -14.29
CA PHE A 88 -11.80 0.01 -14.00
C PHE A 88 -13.12 -0.32 -14.71
N GLY A 89 -13.05 -1.02 -15.83
CA GLY A 89 -14.19 -1.12 -16.75
C GLY A 89 -14.48 0.19 -17.48
N ALA A 90 -15.47 0.18 -18.34
CA ALA A 90 -15.85 1.31 -19.19
C ALA A 90 -16.63 2.39 -18.41
N MET A 91 -16.00 2.99 -17.40
CA MET A 91 -16.59 4.06 -16.58
C MET A 91 -15.87 5.39 -16.80
N THR A 92 -16.55 6.50 -16.50
CA THR A 92 -15.91 7.81 -16.44
C THR A 92 -15.01 7.90 -15.18
N VAL A 93 -14.08 8.86 -15.16
CA VAL A 93 -13.29 9.17 -13.97
C VAL A 93 -14.21 9.49 -12.80
N TYR A 94 -15.21 10.35 -13.01
CA TYR A 94 -16.17 10.71 -11.98
C TYR A 94 -16.91 9.49 -11.40
N ASP A 95 -17.47 8.63 -12.25
CA ASP A 95 -18.19 7.45 -11.79
C ASP A 95 -17.27 6.44 -11.08
N THR A 96 -16.02 6.33 -11.55
CA THR A 96 -15.01 5.49 -10.92
C THR A 96 -14.71 5.96 -9.50
N VAL A 97 -14.48 7.26 -9.30
CA VAL A 97 -14.23 7.83 -7.97
C VAL A 97 -15.47 7.71 -7.09
N LEU A 98 -16.66 8.00 -7.65
CA LEU A 98 -17.94 7.84 -6.93
C LEU A 98 -18.18 6.40 -6.48
N SER A 99 -17.76 5.40 -7.27
CA SER A 99 -17.85 4.00 -6.89
C SER A 99 -17.08 3.67 -5.58
N GLY A 100 -16.05 4.43 -5.25
CA GLY A 100 -15.34 4.33 -3.98
C GLY A 100 -16.23 4.57 -2.76
N ARG A 101 -17.32 5.33 -2.91
CA ARG A 101 -18.25 5.65 -1.82
C ARG A 101 -19.38 4.64 -1.62
N ILE A 102 -19.40 3.52 -2.37
CA ILE A 102 -20.47 2.50 -2.28
C ILE A 102 -20.68 1.97 -0.85
N SER A 103 -19.62 1.90 -0.03
CA SER A 103 -19.76 1.52 1.37
C SER A 103 -20.52 2.56 2.22
N ARG A 104 -20.58 3.82 1.78
CA ARG A 104 -21.13 4.96 2.55
C ARG A 104 -22.54 5.32 2.18
N PHE A 105 -22.94 5.18 0.91
CA PHE A 105 -24.33 5.45 0.50
C PHE A 105 -25.18 4.18 0.37
N GLY A 106 -26.49 4.34 0.35
CA GLY A 106 -27.45 3.24 0.21
C GLY A 106 -27.67 2.85 -1.26
N LEU A 107 -28.92 3.02 -1.76
CA LEU A 107 -29.26 2.70 -3.16
C LEU A 107 -28.70 3.71 -4.15
N ASN A 108 -28.64 5.00 -3.77
CA ASN A 108 -28.17 6.07 -4.65
C ASN A 108 -27.28 7.04 -3.89
N PRO A 109 -26.25 7.62 -4.56
CA PRO A 109 -25.39 8.63 -3.97
C PRO A 109 -26.16 9.92 -3.70
N GLY A 110 -26.02 10.46 -2.49
CA GLY A 110 -26.61 11.73 -2.07
C GLY A 110 -25.77 12.95 -2.50
N LYS A 111 -26.24 14.15 -2.09
CA LYS A 111 -25.50 15.42 -2.35
C LYS A 111 -24.13 15.41 -1.69
N HIS A 112 -24.03 14.89 -0.46
CA HIS A 112 -22.77 14.79 0.27
C HIS A 112 -21.74 13.90 -0.47
N ASP A 113 -22.19 12.79 -1.05
CA ASP A 113 -21.30 11.88 -1.79
C ASP A 113 -20.75 12.54 -3.05
N ARG A 114 -21.60 13.27 -3.79
CA ARG A 114 -21.19 14.01 -4.98
C ARG A 114 -20.20 15.12 -4.65
N PHE A 115 -20.48 15.89 -3.61
CA PHE A 115 -19.58 16.94 -3.14
C PHE A 115 -18.22 16.38 -2.72
N ALA A 116 -18.19 15.27 -1.98
CA ALA A 116 -16.95 14.61 -1.60
C ALA A 116 -16.12 14.16 -2.82
N VAL A 117 -16.79 13.65 -3.86
CA VAL A 117 -16.11 13.27 -5.12
C VAL A 117 -15.54 14.50 -5.82
N GLU A 118 -16.30 15.60 -5.92
CA GLU A 118 -15.84 16.85 -6.53
C GLU A 118 -14.59 17.39 -5.83
N GLN A 119 -14.58 17.38 -4.49
CA GLN A 119 -13.40 17.78 -3.70
C GLN A 119 -12.18 16.88 -3.96
N ILE A 120 -12.38 15.58 -4.06
CA ILE A 120 -11.28 14.64 -4.35
C ILE A 120 -10.74 14.83 -5.76
N LEU A 121 -11.61 15.07 -6.74
CA LEU A 121 -11.20 15.33 -8.11
C LEU A 121 -10.38 16.64 -8.20
N ASP A 122 -10.75 17.65 -7.43
CA ASP A 122 -10.00 18.91 -7.32
C ASP A 122 -8.64 18.69 -6.65
N ASP A 123 -8.61 18.07 -5.47
CA ASP A 123 -7.40 17.74 -4.71
C ASP A 123 -6.38 16.95 -5.57
N MET A 124 -6.88 16.02 -6.39
CA MET A 124 -6.07 15.15 -7.25
C MET A 124 -5.80 15.74 -8.65
N ARG A 125 -6.32 16.94 -8.95
CA ARG A 125 -6.23 17.62 -10.26
C ARG A 125 -6.75 16.73 -11.40
N LEU A 126 -7.95 16.18 -11.21
CA LEU A 126 -8.62 15.29 -12.17
C LEU A 126 -9.87 15.92 -12.79
N ASN A 127 -10.19 17.18 -12.50
CA ASN A 127 -11.42 17.86 -12.97
C ASN A 127 -11.56 17.82 -14.49
N ASP A 128 -10.50 18.14 -15.23
CA ASP A 128 -10.51 18.16 -16.70
C ASP A 128 -10.69 16.76 -17.33
N LEU A 129 -10.51 15.73 -16.53
CA LEU A 129 -10.62 14.32 -16.93
C LEU A 129 -11.94 13.70 -16.45
N ALA A 130 -12.73 14.38 -15.63
CA ALA A 130 -13.88 13.81 -14.91
C ALA A 130 -14.88 13.07 -15.82
N SER A 131 -15.13 13.57 -17.02
CA SER A 131 -16.05 12.96 -18.00
C SER A 131 -15.38 11.94 -18.94
N ARG A 132 -14.04 11.81 -18.90
CA ARG A 132 -13.31 10.88 -19.76
C ARG A 132 -13.45 9.44 -19.24
N ASN A 133 -13.45 8.50 -20.19
CA ASN A 133 -13.36 7.07 -19.85
C ASN A 133 -11.96 6.77 -19.30
N VAL A 134 -11.91 6.12 -18.11
CA VAL A 134 -10.65 5.81 -17.40
C VAL A 134 -9.71 4.94 -18.23
N GLU A 135 -10.23 4.00 -19.03
CA GLU A 135 -9.41 3.11 -19.86
C GLU A 135 -8.65 3.86 -20.97
N LYS A 136 -9.06 5.11 -21.29
CA LYS A 136 -8.39 5.95 -22.29
C LYS A 136 -7.35 6.90 -21.72
N LEU A 137 -7.12 6.83 -20.42
CA LEU A 137 -6.13 7.65 -19.73
C LEU A 137 -4.73 7.00 -19.78
N SER A 138 -3.70 7.81 -19.59
CA SER A 138 -2.33 7.31 -19.38
C SER A 138 -2.24 6.49 -18.08
N GLY A 139 -1.20 5.64 -17.95
CA GLY A 139 -1.01 4.81 -16.75
C GLY A 139 -0.92 5.63 -15.47
N GLY A 140 -0.23 6.76 -15.49
CA GLY A 140 -0.15 7.67 -14.34
C GLY A 140 -1.48 8.32 -13.97
N GLU A 141 -2.29 8.73 -14.98
CA GLU A 141 -3.64 9.25 -14.74
C GLU A 141 -4.57 8.16 -14.18
N GLN A 142 -4.50 6.93 -14.72
CA GLN A 142 -5.24 5.79 -14.18
C GLN A 142 -4.86 5.50 -12.72
N GLN A 143 -3.58 5.59 -12.38
CA GLN A 143 -3.12 5.41 -11.01
C GLN A 143 -3.66 6.51 -10.07
N LYS A 144 -3.67 7.77 -10.52
CA LYS A 144 -4.32 8.87 -9.77
C LYS A 144 -5.81 8.60 -9.53
N VAL A 145 -6.52 8.12 -10.56
CA VAL A 145 -7.94 7.77 -10.43
C VAL A 145 -8.15 6.63 -9.43
N ALA A 146 -7.24 5.64 -9.40
CA ALA A 146 -7.31 4.57 -8.40
C ALA A 146 -7.13 5.09 -6.96
N ILE A 147 -6.18 6.01 -6.77
CA ILE A 147 -5.98 6.67 -5.47
C ILE A 147 -7.21 7.50 -5.10
N ALA A 148 -7.71 8.31 -6.02
CA ALA A 148 -8.93 9.12 -5.83
C ALA A 148 -10.13 8.24 -5.42
N ARG A 149 -10.32 7.10 -6.09
CA ARG A 149 -11.34 6.11 -5.72
C ARG A 149 -11.14 5.55 -4.32
N ALA A 150 -9.91 5.24 -3.93
CA ALA A 150 -9.59 4.76 -2.59
C ALA A 150 -9.85 5.84 -1.53
N LEU A 151 -9.48 7.10 -1.80
CA LEU A 151 -9.73 8.25 -0.92
C LEU A 151 -11.22 8.56 -0.77
N ALA A 152 -12.04 8.27 -1.79
CA ALA A 152 -13.48 8.44 -1.72
C ALA A 152 -14.15 7.57 -0.65
N GLN A 153 -13.48 6.52 -0.18
CA GLN A 153 -13.88 5.74 1.00
C GLN A 153 -13.63 6.49 2.31
N GLU A 154 -12.89 7.63 2.30
CA GLU A 154 -12.43 8.36 3.50
C GLU A 154 -11.73 7.40 4.49
N PRO A 155 -10.70 6.67 4.04
CA PRO A 155 -10.08 5.64 4.85
C PRO A 155 -9.20 6.24 5.94
N ARG A 156 -8.99 5.46 7.00
CA ARG A 156 -7.99 5.75 8.03
C ARG A 156 -6.70 4.93 7.83
N VAL A 157 -6.80 3.85 7.07
CA VAL A 157 -5.68 3.02 6.62
C VAL A 157 -5.76 2.88 5.11
N LEU A 158 -4.72 3.32 4.40
CA LEU A 158 -4.62 3.21 2.95
C LEU A 158 -3.48 2.26 2.59
N ILE A 159 -3.78 1.28 1.77
CA ILE A 159 -2.83 0.24 1.38
C ILE A 159 -2.53 0.37 -0.10
N PHE A 160 -1.24 0.46 -0.44
CA PHE A 160 -0.74 0.46 -1.80
C PHE A 160 0.07 -0.82 -2.06
N ASP A 161 -0.36 -1.62 -3.02
CA ASP A 161 0.36 -2.82 -3.42
C ASP A 161 1.13 -2.54 -4.72
N GLU A 162 2.43 -2.24 -4.59
CA GLU A 162 3.35 -1.90 -5.68
C GLU A 162 2.83 -0.79 -6.61
N PRO A 163 2.49 0.40 -6.08
CA PRO A 163 1.78 1.43 -6.83
C PRO A 163 2.61 2.09 -7.92
N THR A 164 3.93 1.94 -7.91
CA THR A 164 4.87 2.55 -8.85
C THR A 164 5.29 1.62 -9.98
N GLY A 165 4.89 0.34 -9.93
CA GLY A 165 5.22 -0.63 -10.96
C GLY A 165 4.70 -0.21 -12.34
N ASN A 166 5.59 -0.14 -13.34
CA ASN A 166 5.32 0.25 -14.74
C ASN A 166 4.98 1.73 -14.98
N LEU A 167 5.32 2.63 -14.05
CA LEU A 167 5.25 4.07 -14.25
C LEU A 167 6.60 4.64 -14.66
N ASP A 168 6.59 5.78 -15.34
CA ASP A 168 7.79 6.58 -15.52
C ASP A 168 8.17 7.32 -14.22
N LEU A 169 9.41 7.78 -14.13
CA LEU A 169 9.98 8.40 -12.93
C LEU A 169 9.12 9.58 -12.42
N ALA A 170 8.57 10.40 -13.32
CA ALA A 170 7.76 11.56 -12.91
C ALA A 170 6.45 11.13 -12.26
N ASN A 171 5.78 10.11 -12.82
CA ASN A 171 4.57 9.56 -12.25
C ASN A 171 4.83 8.78 -10.94
N GLU A 172 5.96 8.06 -10.83
CA GLU A 172 6.38 7.44 -9.58
C GLU A 172 6.53 8.47 -8.46
N GLN A 173 7.31 9.54 -8.70
CA GLN A 173 7.52 10.61 -7.72
C GLN A 173 6.21 11.28 -7.31
N LEU A 174 5.31 11.48 -8.27
CA LEU A 174 4.00 12.04 -7.98
C LEU A 174 3.19 11.16 -7.02
N ILE A 175 3.16 9.84 -7.23
CA ILE A 175 2.44 8.90 -6.36
C ILE A 175 3.04 8.86 -4.96
N LEU A 176 4.38 8.84 -4.86
CA LEU A 176 5.08 8.82 -3.58
C LEU A 176 4.89 10.14 -2.81
N SER A 177 4.93 11.29 -3.50
CA SER A 177 4.67 12.59 -2.89
C SER A 177 3.21 12.71 -2.39
N GLU A 178 2.25 12.16 -3.15
CA GLU A 178 0.86 12.13 -2.75
C GLU A 178 0.65 11.23 -1.51
N ALA A 179 1.29 10.07 -1.45
CA ALA A 179 1.26 9.22 -0.26
C ALA A 179 1.81 9.98 0.96
N ARG A 180 2.94 10.71 0.82
CA ARG A 180 3.50 11.53 1.90
C ARG A 180 2.53 12.62 2.35
N ARG A 181 1.93 13.34 1.40
CA ARG A 181 0.94 14.38 1.68
C ARG A 181 -0.27 13.84 2.45
N LEU A 182 -0.83 12.71 2.01
CA LEU A 182 -1.98 12.08 2.65
C LEU A 182 -1.66 11.61 4.08
N ALA A 183 -0.49 11.05 4.32
CA ALA A 183 -0.06 10.66 5.65
C ALA A 183 0.06 11.89 6.56
N ALA A 184 0.76 12.94 6.12
CA ALA A 184 1.04 14.12 6.92
C ALA A 184 -0.21 14.99 7.18
N GLU A 185 -0.99 15.31 6.13
CA GLU A 185 -2.10 16.26 6.24
C GLU A 185 -3.40 15.62 6.72
N LYS A 186 -3.69 14.38 6.29
CA LYS A 186 -4.94 13.69 6.63
C LYS A 186 -4.78 12.65 7.73
N MET A 187 -3.56 12.50 8.30
CA MET A 187 -3.24 11.53 9.35
C MET A 187 -3.65 10.09 9.01
N ILE A 188 -3.61 9.75 7.72
CA ILE A 188 -3.90 8.39 7.24
C ILE A 188 -2.67 7.52 7.48
N SER A 189 -2.87 6.34 8.09
CA SER A 189 -1.82 5.32 8.16
C SER A 189 -1.66 4.70 6.78
N ILE A 190 -0.48 4.76 6.18
CA ILE A 190 -0.24 4.21 4.85
C ILE A 190 0.65 2.98 4.95
N LEU A 191 0.20 1.87 4.38
CA LEU A 191 1.01 0.67 4.23
C LEU A 191 1.28 0.45 2.74
N ILE A 192 2.53 0.40 2.35
CA ILE A 192 2.94 0.37 0.94
C ILE A 192 4.00 -0.71 0.69
N SER A 193 3.84 -1.50 -0.36
CA SER A 193 4.91 -2.36 -0.87
C SER A 193 5.65 -1.67 -2.01
N LEU A 194 6.98 -1.69 -1.95
CA LEU A 194 7.86 -1.14 -2.96
C LEU A 194 8.93 -2.17 -3.33
N HIS A 195 9.42 -2.11 -4.57
CA HIS A 195 10.56 -2.90 -5.03
C HIS A 195 11.88 -2.14 -4.95
N ASP A 196 11.84 -0.83 -5.17
CA ASP A 196 13.02 0.02 -5.10
C ASP A 196 13.32 0.41 -3.65
N LEU A 197 14.50 -0.03 -3.17
CA LEU A 197 14.94 0.22 -1.80
C LEU A 197 15.27 1.70 -1.55
N ASN A 198 15.69 2.45 -2.58
CA ASN A 198 15.97 3.87 -2.46
C ASN A 198 14.67 4.68 -2.35
N GLN A 199 13.65 4.33 -3.14
CA GLN A 199 12.31 4.89 -2.97
C GLN A 199 11.75 4.58 -1.58
N ALA A 200 11.94 3.35 -1.10
CA ALA A 200 11.53 2.93 0.22
C ALA A 200 12.18 3.79 1.32
N LEU A 201 13.50 3.98 1.25
CA LEU A 201 14.25 4.84 2.19
C LEU A 201 13.78 6.29 2.18
N ALA A 202 13.52 6.84 0.99
CA ALA A 202 13.08 8.23 0.84
C ALA A 202 11.65 8.47 1.39
N LEU A 203 10.80 7.43 1.37
CA LEU A 203 9.38 7.56 1.71
C LEU A 203 9.06 7.05 3.10
N GLY A 204 9.67 5.95 3.56
CA GLY A 204 9.22 5.19 4.73
C GLY A 204 9.56 5.84 6.07
N ASP A 205 8.62 5.82 6.99
CA ASP A 205 8.84 6.11 8.40
C ASP A 205 9.13 4.82 9.18
N ARG A 206 8.52 3.70 8.75
CA ARG A 206 8.67 2.38 9.36
C ARG A 206 8.82 1.32 8.28
N PHE A 207 9.71 0.36 8.52
CA PHE A 207 10.07 -0.70 7.57
C PHE A 207 9.73 -2.06 8.15
N PHE A 208 9.12 -2.91 7.32
CA PHE A 208 8.76 -4.28 7.64
C PHE A 208 9.36 -5.20 6.59
N PHE A 209 10.39 -5.95 6.97
CA PHE A 209 11.09 -6.87 6.08
C PHE A 209 10.46 -8.26 6.15
N MET A 210 9.82 -8.67 5.05
CA MET A 210 9.03 -9.89 4.99
C MET A 210 9.75 -10.99 4.20
N LYS A 211 9.94 -12.15 4.81
CA LYS A 211 10.50 -13.36 4.20
C LYS A 211 9.69 -14.58 4.64
N GLU A 212 9.29 -15.42 3.69
CA GLU A 212 8.59 -16.70 3.95
C GLU A 212 7.38 -16.56 4.88
N GLY A 213 6.55 -15.56 4.62
CA GLY A 213 5.32 -15.32 5.38
C GLY A 213 5.50 -14.67 6.74
N ARG A 214 6.72 -14.30 7.15
CA ARG A 214 7.03 -13.69 8.44
C ARG A 214 7.64 -12.31 8.26
N ILE A 215 7.37 -11.39 9.18
CA ILE A 215 8.17 -10.17 9.33
C ILE A 215 9.40 -10.55 10.15
N ARG A 216 10.57 -10.54 9.52
CA ARG A 216 11.85 -10.87 10.13
C ARG A 216 12.45 -9.69 10.87
N TYR A 217 12.29 -8.49 10.31
CA TYR A 217 12.80 -7.25 10.89
C TYR A 217 11.73 -6.16 10.75
N ALA A 218 11.60 -5.33 11.79
CA ALA A 218 10.72 -4.18 11.79
C ALA A 218 11.36 -3.04 12.59
N GLY A 219 11.27 -1.80 12.08
CA GLY A 219 11.83 -0.62 12.73
C GLY A 219 11.81 0.61 11.83
N GLY A 220 12.52 1.66 12.21
CA GLY A 220 12.73 2.83 11.38
C GLY A 220 13.82 2.61 10.32
N SER A 221 14.35 3.69 9.76
CA SER A 221 15.38 3.63 8.71
C SER A 221 16.71 3.00 9.17
N GLU A 222 16.93 2.87 10.48
CA GLU A 222 18.08 2.16 11.06
C GLU A 222 18.07 0.66 10.77
N MET A 223 16.91 0.08 10.45
CA MET A 223 16.78 -1.33 10.07
C MET A 223 17.15 -1.59 8.61
N VAL A 224 17.25 -0.54 7.79
CA VAL A 224 17.66 -0.65 6.38
C VAL A 224 19.18 -0.67 6.34
N ILE A 225 19.76 -1.87 6.47
CA ILE A 225 21.21 -2.13 6.48
C ILE A 225 21.57 -3.28 5.54
N GLU A 226 22.83 -3.33 5.10
CA GLU A 226 23.33 -4.30 4.12
C GLU A 226 23.06 -5.76 4.52
N SER A 227 23.24 -6.11 5.80
CA SER A 227 23.01 -7.47 6.31
C SER A 227 21.54 -7.89 6.23
N VAL A 228 20.61 -6.99 6.58
CA VAL A 228 19.15 -7.24 6.47
C VAL A 228 18.76 -7.38 5.01
N ILE A 229 19.24 -6.48 4.13
CA ILE A 229 18.96 -6.55 2.70
C ILE A 229 19.47 -7.86 2.10
N ARG A 230 20.72 -8.26 2.44
CA ARG A 230 21.29 -9.53 2.00
C ARG A 230 20.43 -10.72 2.43
N GLU A 231 20.03 -10.76 3.70
CA GLU A 231 19.20 -11.87 4.20
C GLU A 231 17.83 -11.94 3.54
N ILE A 232 17.17 -10.80 3.35
CA ILE A 232 15.78 -10.75 2.84
C ILE A 232 15.74 -10.94 1.31
N PHE A 233 16.67 -10.32 0.59
CA PHE A 233 16.64 -10.28 -0.88
C PHE A 233 17.62 -11.25 -1.54
N ASP A 234 18.51 -11.90 -0.75
CA ASP A 234 19.64 -12.70 -1.23
C ASP A 234 20.48 -11.92 -2.26
N ALA A 235 20.72 -10.63 -1.99
CA ALA A 235 21.45 -9.70 -2.84
C ALA A 235 22.46 -8.91 -2.03
N ASP A 236 23.68 -8.79 -2.56
CA ASP A 236 24.72 -7.95 -1.96
C ASP A 236 24.52 -6.51 -2.42
N VAL A 237 24.51 -5.62 -1.44
CA VAL A 237 24.42 -4.18 -1.67
C VAL A 237 25.48 -3.47 -0.85
N ARG A 238 25.79 -2.25 -1.24
CA ARG A 238 26.60 -1.29 -0.44
C ARG A 238 25.77 -0.06 -0.15
N MET A 239 25.85 0.41 1.07
CA MET A 239 25.26 1.68 1.46
C MET A 239 26.29 2.79 1.32
N ILE A 240 25.91 3.85 0.61
CA ILE A 240 26.74 5.03 0.37
C ILE A 240 26.02 6.23 0.98
N ASP A 241 26.74 7.05 1.72
CA ASP A 241 26.25 8.37 2.14
C ASP A 241 26.61 9.40 1.05
N ALA A 242 25.58 10.00 0.49
CA ALA A 242 25.72 11.05 -0.51
C ALA A 242 24.95 12.29 -0.04
N ASP A 243 25.67 13.33 0.34
CA ASP A 243 25.13 14.61 0.81
C ASP A 243 24.10 14.47 1.95
N GLY A 244 24.38 13.57 2.91
CA GLY A 244 23.52 13.30 4.06
C GLY A 244 22.32 12.38 3.74
N SER A 245 22.23 11.86 2.52
CA SER A 245 21.24 10.88 2.10
C SER A 245 21.89 9.50 1.93
N ARG A 246 21.30 8.47 2.52
CA ARG A 246 21.76 7.10 2.31
C ARG A 246 21.21 6.53 1.01
N ILE A 247 22.10 6.02 0.17
CA ILE A 247 21.79 5.40 -1.12
C ILE A 247 22.24 3.94 -1.08
N ILE A 248 21.39 3.05 -1.56
CA ILE A 248 21.66 1.63 -1.70
C ILE A 248 22.08 1.35 -3.14
N VAL A 249 23.29 0.80 -3.30
CA VAL A 249 23.86 0.47 -4.61
C VAL A 249 24.08 -1.03 -4.67
N PRO A 250 23.62 -1.72 -5.72
CA PRO A 250 23.92 -3.14 -5.92
C PRO A 250 25.42 -3.36 -6.06
N VAL A 251 25.95 -4.38 -5.37
CA VAL A 251 27.32 -4.85 -5.58
C VAL A 251 27.28 -5.85 -6.74
N GLN A 252 27.89 -5.48 -7.87
CA GLN A 252 28.17 -6.47 -8.90
C GLN A 252 29.23 -7.43 -8.38
N ASN A 253 28.86 -8.66 -8.06
CA ASN A 253 29.85 -9.72 -7.89
C ASN A 253 30.55 -9.84 -9.25
N GLY A 254 31.76 -9.33 -9.34
CA GLY A 254 32.60 -9.48 -10.51
C GLY A 254 32.60 -10.95 -10.90
N ALA A 255 32.27 -11.24 -12.15
CA ALA A 255 32.52 -12.53 -12.72
C ALA A 255 33.99 -12.89 -12.40
N HIS A 256 34.20 -13.93 -11.61
CA HIS A 256 35.49 -14.56 -11.54
C HIS A 256 35.78 -15.06 -12.95
N GLY A 257 36.53 -14.24 -13.70
CA GLY A 257 37.18 -14.69 -14.91
C GLY A 257 38.23 -15.68 -14.49
N ASP A 258 38.02 -16.91 -14.85
CA ASP A 258 39.09 -17.90 -15.06
C ASP A 258 39.73 -17.68 -16.44
#